data_2ec69ddcc00c4aa4dd37488407060466
#
_entry.id   2ec69ddcc00c4aa4dd37488407060466
#
_cell.length_a   1.000
_cell.length_b   1.000
_cell.length_c   1.000
_cell.angle_alpha   90.00
_cell.angle_beta   90.00
_cell.angle_gamma   90.00
#
_symmetry.space_group_name_H-M   'P 1'
#
loop_
_entity.id
_entity.type
_entity.pdbx_description
1 polymer ?
#
loop_
_entity_poly.entity_id
_entity_poly.type
_entity_poly.pdbx_seq_one_letter_code
_entity_poly.pdbx_strand_id
1 'polypeptide(L)'
;MLKPRAAILALLITLAGYAPSFSADPKFEAYLKQIDEVVNQGPFKADWKSLENFQVPAWYIDGKFGIFIHWGAYSVPAFGNEWYPRNMYVAGSKEFKHHVETYGPQSRFGYKDFLPMFKAEKFDAASWAKLLRESGAKYVVPVAEHHDGFPMYDYDFTEWSAAKMGPKRDVLGELSQAIRKEGLVCGASSHRVEHWWFFDAGMKFDSDVRDPRYAAFYGPAKDQKAAENQREPPTREFLEDWLVRSCQIVDKYQPQLIWFDWWIAQPPVHPYLRKFAAYYYNRGVEWKKGVAINYKKHGGESFPDGAGVLDIERGQLAVIRPYFWQTDTSVSKNSWGYVKNQDYKTVDSLVDDLVDIVSKNGALLLNIGPKPDGTIPEPEQEMLLEIGRWLKVNGASIYGTRPWRVYGEGPTRVVEGPFGDTKRKPFTGEDIRFTTRGDILYAIALAWPDSGRLVIKSLGGGANKTRVKDVSLLGYSGTLEWKQTARGLEVNLPGAKPCEYAFTLKISP
;
A
#
# COMPACT_ATOMS: atom_id res chain seq x y z
N MET A 1 73.03 44.84 3.21
CA MET A 1 72.67 43.41 3.37
C MET A 1 71.18 43.32 3.47
N LEU A 2 70.50 43.02 2.38
CA LEU A 2 69.04 42.86 2.29
C LEU A 2 68.72 41.35 2.41
N LYS A 3 67.86 40.97 3.40
CA LYS A 3 67.33 39.63 3.54
C LYS A 3 66.07 39.49 2.66
N PRO A 4 65.89 38.38 1.93
CA PRO A 4 64.68 38.13 1.16
C PRO A 4 63.55 37.63 2.07
N ARG A 5 62.39 38.23 1.90
CA ARG A 5 61.12 37.74 2.45
C ARG A 5 60.57 36.62 1.56
N ALA A 6 60.47 35.41 2.11
CA ALA A 6 59.73 34.32 1.48
C ALA A 6 58.24 34.55 1.61
N ALA A 7 57.54 34.66 0.48
CA ALA A 7 56.07 34.67 0.41
C ALA A 7 55.61 33.20 0.42
N ILE A 8 54.87 32.80 1.46
CA ILE A 8 54.14 31.51 1.53
C ILE A 8 52.83 31.70 0.81
N LEU A 9 52.70 31.12 -0.38
CA LEU A 9 51.48 31.01 -1.13
C LEU A 9 50.65 29.88 -0.52
N ALA A 10 49.64 30.22 0.28
CA ALA A 10 48.68 29.24 0.77
C ALA A 10 47.68 28.87 -0.34
N LEU A 11 47.83 27.68 -0.88
CA LEU A 11 46.90 27.08 -1.83
C LEU A 11 45.67 26.61 -1.07
N LEU A 12 44.58 27.40 -1.07
CA LEU A 12 43.26 26.99 -0.62
C LEU A 12 42.68 26.01 -1.65
N ILE A 13 42.87 24.73 -1.42
CA ILE A 13 42.11 23.69 -2.12
C ILE A 13 40.71 23.66 -1.50
N THR A 14 39.76 24.29 -2.14
CA THR A 14 38.33 24.10 -1.87
C THR A 14 37.96 22.68 -2.35
N LEU A 15 37.92 21.75 -1.44
CA LEU A 15 37.26 20.45 -1.64
C LEU A 15 35.75 20.72 -1.73
N ALA A 16 35.28 21.06 -2.94
CA ALA A 16 33.88 20.91 -3.26
C ALA A 16 33.55 19.42 -3.21
N GLY A 17 32.81 18.99 -2.20
CA GLY A 17 32.30 17.63 -2.09
C GLY A 17 31.41 17.32 -3.31
N TYR A 18 31.94 16.61 -4.27
CA TYR A 18 31.19 16.02 -5.36
C TYR A 18 30.37 14.87 -4.78
N ALA A 19 29.11 15.12 -4.44
CA ALA A 19 28.10 14.08 -4.55
C ALA A 19 28.04 13.68 -6.04
N PRO A 20 28.15 12.40 -6.42
CA PRO A 20 28.02 12.02 -7.82
C PRO A 20 26.62 12.43 -8.30
N SER A 21 26.58 13.38 -9.21
CA SER A 21 25.38 13.81 -9.91
C SER A 21 25.02 12.66 -10.86
N PHE A 22 23.94 11.94 -10.60
CA PHE A 22 23.39 10.91 -11.50
C PHE A 22 23.15 11.48 -12.91
N SER A 23 22.89 12.76 -13.02
CA SER A 23 22.73 13.49 -14.29
C SER A 23 23.97 13.49 -15.21
N ALA A 24 25.12 12.99 -14.75
CA ALA A 24 26.33 12.86 -15.57
C ALA A 24 26.48 11.47 -16.20
N ASP A 25 25.61 10.49 -15.88
CA ASP A 25 25.66 9.16 -16.49
C ASP A 25 24.92 9.17 -17.84
N PRO A 26 25.58 8.89 -18.97
CA PRO A 26 24.93 8.84 -20.28
C PRO A 26 23.78 7.85 -20.38
N LYS A 27 23.78 6.76 -19.58
CA LYS A 27 22.68 5.79 -19.54
C LYS A 27 21.46 6.39 -18.83
N PHE A 28 21.67 7.19 -17.79
CA PHE A 28 20.58 7.87 -17.09
C PHE A 28 19.88 8.88 -18.02
N GLU A 29 20.67 9.71 -18.72
CA GLU A 29 20.14 10.65 -19.71
C GLU A 29 19.42 9.97 -20.89
N ALA A 30 19.97 8.82 -21.36
CA ALA A 30 19.31 8.04 -22.40
C ALA A 30 17.96 7.49 -21.92
N TYR A 31 17.86 7.07 -20.65
CA TYR A 31 16.62 6.56 -20.07
C TYR A 31 15.56 7.67 -19.91
N LEU A 32 15.97 8.89 -19.52
CA LEU A 32 15.05 10.04 -19.48
C LEU A 32 14.47 10.36 -20.88
N LYS A 33 15.30 10.28 -21.95
CA LYS A 33 14.83 10.44 -23.34
C LYS A 33 13.83 9.34 -23.73
N GLN A 34 14.11 8.09 -23.37
CA GLN A 34 13.17 6.98 -23.60
C GLN A 34 11.81 7.23 -22.90
N ILE A 35 11.81 7.77 -21.68
CA ILE A 35 10.57 8.13 -20.98
C ILE A 35 9.81 9.19 -21.79
N ASP A 36 10.50 10.23 -22.27
CA ASP A 36 9.87 11.29 -23.06
C ASP A 36 9.32 10.75 -24.39
N GLU A 37 10.02 9.83 -25.05
CA GLU A 37 9.55 9.19 -26.29
C GLU A 37 8.26 8.40 -26.06
N VAL A 38 8.19 7.58 -25.00
CA VAL A 38 6.98 6.81 -24.67
C VAL A 38 5.80 7.73 -24.36
N VAL A 39 6.02 8.81 -23.61
CA VAL A 39 4.98 9.81 -23.29
C VAL A 39 4.51 10.54 -24.54
N ASN A 40 5.44 10.88 -25.44
CA ASN A 40 5.12 11.63 -26.67
C ASN A 40 4.40 10.75 -27.73
N GLN A 41 4.75 9.49 -27.83
CA GLN A 41 4.19 8.57 -28.83
C GLN A 41 2.87 7.92 -28.40
N GLY A 42 2.71 7.63 -27.08
CA GLY A 42 1.53 6.93 -26.57
C GLY A 42 0.24 7.78 -26.55
N PRO A 43 -0.93 7.15 -26.33
CA PRO A 43 -2.22 7.83 -26.27
C PRO A 43 -2.38 8.74 -25.05
N PHE A 44 -1.76 8.39 -23.91
CA PHE A 44 -1.77 9.23 -22.73
C PHE A 44 -0.65 10.25 -22.74
N LYS A 45 -0.98 11.52 -22.47
CA LYS A 45 -0.04 12.64 -22.39
C LYS A 45 0.14 13.09 -20.93
N ALA A 46 1.24 13.81 -20.65
CA ALA A 46 1.58 14.27 -19.30
C ALA A 46 0.72 15.48 -18.85
N ASP A 47 -0.58 15.41 -19.04
CA ASP A 47 -1.56 16.40 -18.61
C ASP A 47 -2.81 15.70 -18.06
N TRP A 48 -3.49 16.36 -17.12
CA TRP A 48 -4.64 15.76 -16.43
C TRP A 48 -5.81 15.44 -17.36
N LYS A 49 -6.08 16.29 -18.36
CA LYS A 49 -7.17 16.08 -19.31
C LYS A 49 -6.99 14.78 -20.11
N SER A 50 -5.75 14.46 -20.48
CA SER A 50 -5.41 13.20 -21.13
C SER A 50 -5.51 12.03 -20.14
N LEU A 51 -5.01 12.19 -18.91
CA LEU A 51 -4.97 11.15 -17.88
C LEU A 51 -6.35 10.80 -17.33
N GLU A 52 -7.33 11.71 -17.37
CA GLU A 52 -8.73 11.44 -17.01
C GLU A 52 -9.44 10.44 -17.95
N ASN A 53 -8.83 10.09 -19.10
CA ASN A 53 -9.31 8.99 -19.93
C ASN A 53 -8.96 7.60 -19.35
N PHE A 54 -8.24 7.54 -18.24
CA PHE A 54 -7.94 6.31 -17.52
C PHE A 54 -9.22 5.56 -17.13
N GLN A 55 -9.19 4.24 -17.28
CA GLN A 55 -10.28 3.36 -16.85
C GLN A 55 -9.73 2.35 -15.84
N VAL A 56 -10.39 2.27 -14.68
CA VAL A 56 -10.01 1.27 -13.67
C VAL A 56 -10.16 -0.12 -14.26
N PRO A 57 -9.12 -0.95 -14.25
CA PRO A 57 -9.16 -2.28 -14.85
C PRO A 57 -10.19 -3.19 -14.18
N ALA A 58 -10.84 -4.04 -14.99
CA ALA A 58 -11.83 -4.99 -14.49
C ALA A 58 -11.27 -5.93 -13.42
N TRP A 59 -10.00 -6.41 -13.57
CA TRP A 59 -9.35 -7.26 -12.58
C TRP A 59 -9.31 -6.60 -11.18
N TYR A 60 -9.21 -5.26 -11.12
CA TYR A 60 -9.13 -4.53 -9.87
C TYR A 60 -10.52 -4.31 -9.27
N ILE A 61 -11.47 -3.84 -10.09
CA ILE A 61 -12.86 -3.65 -9.67
C ILE A 61 -13.48 -4.97 -9.18
N ASP A 62 -13.14 -6.10 -9.83
CA ASP A 62 -13.68 -7.42 -9.51
C ASP A 62 -12.89 -8.13 -8.42
N GLY A 63 -11.60 -7.83 -8.29
CA GLY A 63 -10.68 -8.49 -7.35
C GLY A 63 -10.92 -8.14 -5.89
N LYS A 64 -11.23 -6.88 -5.57
CA LYS A 64 -11.68 -6.39 -4.25
C LYS A 64 -10.74 -6.58 -3.06
N PHE A 65 -9.87 -7.59 -3.05
CA PHE A 65 -8.99 -7.93 -1.94
C PHE A 65 -7.57 -8.18 -2.45
N GLY A 66 -6.62 -7.46 -1.88
CA GLY A 66 -5.19 -7.59 -2.14
C GLY A 66 -4.36 -7.62 -0.88
N ILE A 67 -3.09 -8.03 -1.02
CA ILE A 67 -2.12 -8.04 0.08
C ILE A 67 -1.01 -7.02 -0.20
N PHE A 68 -0.74 -6.16 0.79
CA PHE A 68 0.40 -5.28 0.84
C PHE A 68 1.54 -5.96 1.62
N ILE A 69 2.79 -5.71 1.27
CA ILE A 69 3.92 -6.30 1.97
C ILE A 69 4.92 -5.20 2.33
N HIS A 70 4.96 -4.79 3.60
CA HIS A 70 5.98 -3.89 4.12
C HIS A 70 7.17 -4.69 4.64
N TRP A 71 8.17 -4.86 3.79
CA TRP A 71 9.38 -5.61 4.08
C TRP A 71 10.63 -4.92 3.54
N GLY A 72 11.64 -4.76 4.37
CA GLY A 72 12.89 -4.09 4.05
C GLY A 72 13.85 -4.09 5.24
N ALA A 73 14.96 -3.37 5.11
CA ALA A 73 15.99 -3.30 6.15
C ALA A 73 15.48 -2.72 7.48
N TYR A 74 14.41 -1.93 7.46
CA TYR A 74 13.72 -1.42 8.66
C TYR A 74 13.11 -2.52 9.56
N SER A 75 12.99 -3.75 9.06
CA SER A 75 12.56 -4.90 9.86
C SER A 75 13.66 -5.45 10.77
N VAL A 76 14.93 -5.12 10.52
CA VAL A 76 16.08 -5.64 11.28
C VAL A 76 16.07 -5.21 12.74
N PRO A 77 15.94 -3.91 13.08
CA PRO A 77 15.87 -3.50 14.48
C PRO A 77 14.61 -4.01 15.19
N ALA A 78 13.56 -4.28 14.45
CA ALA A 78 12.29 -4.83 14.95
C ALA A 78 11.72 -4.07 16.17
N PHE A 79 11.84 -2.73 16.17
CA PHE A 79 11.46 -1.85 17.27
C PHE A 79 10.71 -0.62 16.77
N GLY A 80 9.70 -0.17 17.51
CA GLY A 80 8.91 1.00 17.16
C GLY A 80 7.93 0.70 16.03
N ASN A 81 8.33 1.05 14.82
CA ASN A 81 7.62 0.76 13.58
C ASN A 81 8.56 0.91 12.37
N GLU A 82 8.03 0.87 11.15
CA GLU A 82 8.76 1.04 9.88
C GLU A 82 9.44 2.41 9.73
N TRP A 83 9.12 3.38 10.59
CA TRP A 83 9.79 4.68 10.68
C TRP A 83 11.03 4.67 11.57
N TYR A 84 11.43 3.52 12.10
CA TYR A 84 12.66 3.39 12.88
C TYR A 84 13.88 4.03 12.21
N PRO A 85 14.12 3.89 10.88
CA PRO A 85 15.26 4.51 10.20
C PRO A 85 15.34 6.02 10.39
N ARG A 86 14.20 6.71 10.42
CA ARG A 86 14.11 8.13 10.73
C ARG A 86 14.22 8.39 12.24
N ASN A 87 13.40 7.69 13.02
CA ASN A 87 13.20 7.99 14.43
C ASN A 87 14.44 7.72 15.28
N MET A 88 15.33 6.79 14.85
CA MET A 88 16.61 6.56 15.51
C MET A 88 17.56 7.77 15.47
N TYR A 89 17.30 8.76 14.60
CA TYR A 89 18.03 10.03 14.55
C TYR A 89 17.29 11.19 15.23
N VAL A 90 16.03 11.01 15.63
CA VAL A 90 15.25 12.06 16.32
C VAL A 90 15.59 12.07 17.79
N ALA A 91 16.40 13.02 18.23
CA ALA A 91 16.85 13.13 19.62
C ALA A 91 15.66 13.14 20.61
N GLY A 92 15.73 12.29 21.62
CA GLY A 92 14.68 12.15 22.65
C GLY A 92 13.56 11.17 22.30
N SER A 93 13.45 10.66 21.08
CA SER A 93 12.49 9.60 20.74
C SER A 93 12.82 8.30 21.48
N LYS A 94 11.84 7.39 21.56
CA LYS A 94 12.07 6.05 22.12
C LYS A 94 13.02 5.23 21.23
N GLU A 95 12.95 5.42 19.91
CA GLU A 95 13.82 4.76 18.94
C GLU A 95 15.27 5.24 19.03
N PHE A 96 15.48 6.55 19.26
CA PHE A 96 16.82 7.11 19.49
C PHE A 96 17.47 6.51 20.75
N LYS A 97 16.74 6.47 21.87
CA LYS A 97 17.22 5.90 23.13
C LYS A 97 17.54 4.41 22.97
N HIS A 98 16.60 3.65 22.43
CA HIS A 98 16.78 2.22 22.14
C HIS A 98 18.01 1.97 21.25
N HIS A 99 18.19 2.81 20.21
CA HIS A 99 19.31 2.68 19.30
C HIS A 99 20.65 2.84 20.01
N VAL A 100 20.80 3.92 20.78
CA VAL A 100 22.04 4.21 21.53
C VAL A 100 22.34 3.13 22.56
N GLU A 101 21.33 2.64 23.27
CA GLU A 101 21.47 1.58 24.28
C GLU A 101 21.84 0.22 23.67
N THR A 102 21.31 -0.09 22.47
CA THR A 102 21.45 -1.42 21.85
C THR A 102 22.64 -1.51 20.89
N TYR A 103 22.88 -0.46 20.10
CA TYR A 103 23.82 -0.45 18.99
C TYR A 103 24.96 0.59 19.16
N GLY A 104 24.81 1.51 20.10
CA GLY A 104 25.74 2.62 20.30
C GLY A 104 25.33 3.88 19.53
N PRO A 105 26.20 4.93 19.56
CA PRO A 105 25.88 6.21 18.93
C PRO A 105 25.84 6.09 17.40
N GLN A 106 24.96 6.89 16.78
CA GLN A 106 24.70 6.87 15.33
C GLN A 106 25.90 7.29 14.48
N SER A 107 26.93 7.90 15.06
CA SER A 107 28.20 8.16 14.36
C SER A 107 29.08 6.90 14.23
N ARG A 108 28.80 5.82 15.00
CA ARG A 108 29.53 4.55 14.93
C ARG A 108 28.71 3.44 14.29
N PHE A 109 27.41 3.40 14.60
CA PHE A 109 26.46 2.46 14.05
C PHE A 109 25.21 3.25 13.60
N GLY A 110 25.08 3.51 12.31
CA GLY A 110 23.93 4.20 11.73
C GLY A 110 22.97 3.26 11.03
N TYR A 111 21.95 3.82 10.38
CA TYR A 111 20.97 2.98 9.71
C TYR A 111 21.56 2.13 8.58
N LYS A 112 22.53 2.64 7.81
CA LYS A 112 23.24 1.89 6.78
C LYS A 112 23.83 0.56 7.27
N ASP A 113 24.16 0.46 8.57
CA ASP A 113 24.79 -0.73 9.14
C ASP A 113 23.77 -1.88 9.34
N PHE A 114 22.46 -1.59 9.30
CA PHE A 114 21.42 -2.62 9.24
C PHE A 114 21.29 -3.29 7.85
N LEU A 115 21.71 -2.62 6.77
CA LEU A 115 21.53 -3.14 5.41
C LEU A 115 22.24 -4.50 5.22
N PRO A 116 23.51 -4.71 5.63
CA PRO A 116 24.14 -6.01 5.54
C PRO A 116 23.58 -7.05 6.52
N MET A 117 22.82 -6.62 7.54
CA MET A 117 22.14 -7.51 8.50
C MET A 117 20.79 -8.00 7.99
N PHE A 118 20.19 -7.31 7.01
CA PHE A 118 19.00 -7.74 6.30
C PHE A 118 19.39 -8.83 5.30
N LYS A 119 19.36 -10.11 5.70
CA LYS A 119 19.88 -11.22 4.91
C LYS A 119 18.84 -11.99 4.11
N ALA A 120 17.59 -11.98 4.57
CA ALA A 120 16.48 -12.71 3.92
C ALA A 120 16.82 -14.19 3.64
N GLU A 121 17.58 -14.85 4.51
CA GLU A 121 18.13 -16.19 4.28
C GLU A 121 17.07 -17.30 4.19
N LYS A 122 15.87 -17.03 4.71
CA LYS A 122 14.72 -17.95 4.64
C LYS A 122 13.64 -17.47 3.67
N PHE A 123 13.93 -16.44 2.89
CA PHE A 123 12.97 -15.92 1.92
C PHE A 123 12.72 -16.93 0.79
N ASP A 124 11.48 -17.36 0.67
CA ASP A 124 10.97 -18.21 -0.40
C ASP A 124 9.75 -17.55 -1.05
N ALA A 125 9.98 -16.93 -2.21
CA ALA A 125 8.95 -16.22 -2.95
C ALA A 125 7.79 -17.14 -3.38
N ALA A 126 8.04 -18.41 -3.67
CA ALA A 126 7.01 -19.35 -4.08
C ALA A 126 6.09 -19.72 -2.91
N SER A 127 6.66 -19.98 -1.73
CA SER A 127 5.89 -20.24 -0.52
C SER A 127 5.05 -19.03 -0.11
N TRP A 128 5.60 -17.81 -0.21
CA TRP A 128 4.84 -16.59 0.02
C TRP A 128 3.67 -16.46 -0.95
N ALA A 129 3.91 -16.57 -2.24
CA ALA A 129 2.86 -16.42 -3.25
C ALA A 129 1.72 -17.44 -3.07
N LYS A 130 2.07 -18.68 -2.69
CA LYS A 130 1.08 -19.71 -2.37
C LYS A 130 0.20 -19.31 -1.18
N LEU A 131 0.80 -18.87 -0.07
CA LEU A 131 0.07 -18.38 1.10
C LEU A 131 -0.87 -17.23 0.74
N LEU A 132 -0.37 -16.25 -0.04
CA LEU A 132 -1.15 -15.09 -0.47
C LEU A 132 -2.33 -15.49 -1.36
N ARG A 133 -2.16 -16.47 -2.26
CA ARG A 133 -3.28 -17.04 -3.01
C ARG A 133 -4.30 -17.74 -2.09
N GLU A 134 -3.82 -18.49 -1.11
CA GLU A 134 -4.68 -19.21 -0.15
C GLU A 134 -5.46 -18.27 0.75
N SER A 135 -4.97 -17.06 1.02
CA SER A 135 -5.71 -16.00 1.71
C SER A 135 -6.95 -15.51 0.93
N GLY A 136 -7.06 -15.86 -0.35
CA GLY A 136 -8.11 -15.37 -1.26
C GLY A 136 -7.78 -14.06 -1.97
N ALA A 137 -6.62 -13.47 -1.74
CA ALA A 137 -6.19 -12.26 -2.45
C ALA A 137 -6.21 -12.43 -3.96
N LYS A 138 -6.44 -11.34 -4.69
CA LYS A 138 -6.42 -11.28 -6.14
C LYS A 138 -5.23 -10.50 -6.69
N TYR A 139 -4.63 -9.65 -5.87
CA TYR A 139 -3.45 -8.89 -6.21
C TYR A 139 -2.54 -8.73 -5.00
N VAL A 140 -1.25 -8.51 -5.27
CA VAL A 140 -0.23 -8.33 -4.23
C VAL A 140 0.64 -7.14 -4.58
N VAL A 141 0.92 -6.30 -3.59
CA VAL A 141 1.71 -5.08 -3.75
C VAL A 141 2.91 -5.14 -2.79
N PRO A 142 4.07 -5.65 -3.20
CA PRO A 142 5.30 -5.53 -2.42
C PRO A 142 5.79 -4.08 -2.39
N VAL A 143 6.38 -3.63 -1.29
CA VAL A 143 7.13 -2.39 -1.23
C VAL A 143 8.41 -2.55 -2.07
N ALA A 144 8.52 -1.80 -3.16
CA ALA A 144 9.72 -1.76 -3.99
C ALA A 144 10.81 -0.90 -3.35
N GLU A 145 10.43 0.23 -2.77
CA GLU A 145 11.32 1.14 -2.06
C GLU A 145 10.53 1.94 -1.03
N HIS A 146 10.95 1.89 0.24
CA HIS A 146 10.34 2.66 1.32
C HIS A 146 11.02 4.05 1.46
N HIS A 147 10.62 4.84 2.46
CA HIS A 147 11.18 6.17 2.74
C HIS A 147 12.69 6.14 3.02
N ASP A 148 13.22 5.01 3.50
CA ASP A 148 14.65 4.80 3.78
C ASP A 148 15.52 4.82 2.53
N GLY A 149 14.91 4.73 1.33
CA GLY A 149 15.61 4.81 0.07
C GLY A 149 16.42 3.58 -0.30
N PHE A 150 16.12 2.42 0.33
CA PHE A 150 16.75 1.15 0.01
C PHE A 150 15.88 0.33 -0.95
N PRO A 151 16.19 0.31 -2.27
CA PRO A 151 15.45 -0.48 -3.24
C PRO A 151 15.51 -1.98 -2.92
N MET A 152 14.34 -2.62 -2.88
CA MET A 152 14.19 -4.07 -2.79
C MET A 152 14.32 -4.76 -4.16
N TYR A 153 14.79 -4.02 -5.17
CA TYR A 153 14.96 -4.43 -6.56
C TYR A 153 16.32 -3.98 -7.11
N ASP A 154 16.68 -4.49 -8.28
CA ASP A 154 17.91 -4.11 -8.97
C ASP A 154 17.74 -2.78 -9.70
N TYR A 155 18.04 -1.67 -9.01
CA TYR A 155 18.12 -0.33 -9.61
C TYR A 155 19.49 -0.09 -10.21
N ASP A 156 19.53 0.34 -11.48
CA ASP A 156 20.76 0.42 -12.26
C ASP A 156 21.77 1.46 -11.74
N PHE A 157 21.27 2.53 -11.11
CA PHE A 157 22.05 3.71 -10.76
C PHE A 157 22.39 3.83 -9.27
N THR A 158 22.39 2.73 -8.51
CA THR A 158 22.83 2.72 -7.11
C THR A 158 23.51 1.41 -6.73
N GLU A 159 24.47 1.50 -5.82
CA GLU A 159 25.04 0.34 -5.14
C GLU A 159 24.25 -0.05 -3.86
N TRP A 160 23.35 0.84 -3.42
CA TRP A 160 22.57 0.68 -2.20
C TRP A 160 21.20 0.03 -2.49
N SER A 161 21.20 -1.27 -2.81
CA SER A 161 19.97 -2.02 -3.09
C SER A 161 20.07 -3.46 -2.58
N ALA A 162 18.93 -4.11 -2.37
CA ALA A 162 18.83 -5.51 -1.98
C ALA A 162 19.50 -6.47 -2.99
N ALA A 163 19.57 -6.09 -4.26
CA ALA A 163 20.27 -6.85 -5.28
C ALA A 163 21.79 -6.84 -5.10
N LYS A 164 22.36 -5.78 -4.49
CA LYS A 164 23.81 -5.58 -4.35
C LYS A 164 24.33 -5.77 -2.94
N MET A 165 23.51 -5.57 -1.91
CA MET A 165 23.89 -5.75 -0.49
C MET A 165 22.78 -6.43 0.30
N GLY A 166 23.07 -6.76 1.56
CA GLY A 166 22.16 -7.54 2.39
C GLY A 166 21.89 -8.91 1.78
N PRO A 167 20.67 -9.17 1.28
CA PRO A 167 20.31 -10.46 0.70
C PRO A 167 21.04 -10.76 -0.62
N LYS A 168 21.51 -9.73 -1.34
CA LYS A 168 22.10 -9.83 -2.69
C LYS A 168 21.18 -10.56 -3.68
N ARG A 169 19.90 -10.19 -3.64
CA ARG A 169 18.81 -10.77 -4.44
C ARG A 169 17.92 -9.66 -4.97
N ASP A 170 17.41 -9.82 -6.18
CA ASP A 170 16.31 -9.00 -6.71
C ASP A 170 14.98 -9.49 -6.13
N VAL A 171 14.69 -9.05 -4.90
CA VAL A 171 13.53 -9.50 -4.12
C VAL A 171 12.22 -9.21 -4.85
N LEU A 172 12.09 -8.00 -5.40
CA LEU A 172 10.89 -7.62 -6.15
C LEU A 172 10.71 -8.48 -7.40
N GLY A 173 11.80 -8.76 -8.11
CA GLY A 173 11.78 -9.60 -9.31
C GLY A 173 11.34 -11.03 -8.99
N GLU A 174 11.91 -11.64 -7.95
CA GLU A 174 11.54 -12.99 -7.50
C GLU A 174 10.06 -13.06 -7.06
N LEU A 175 9.60 -12.09 -6.24
CA LEU A 175 8.19 -12.01 -5.84
C LEU A 175 7.26 -11.81 -7.02
N SER A 176 7.61 -10.91 -7.95
CA SER A 176 6.79 -10.64 -9.13
C SER A 176 6.55 -11.87 -9.99
N GLN A 177 7.58 -12.71 -10.15
CA GLN A 177 7.49 -13.97 -10.89
C GLN A 177 6.62 -14.98 -10.14
N ALA A 178 6.84 -15.17 -8.84
CA ALA A 178 6.10 -16.11 -8.01
C ALA A 178 4.62 -15.74 -7.90
N ILE A 179 4.29 -14.46 -7.68
CA ILE A 179 2.94 -13.93 -7.60
C ILE A 179 2.16 -14.25 -8.89
N ARG A 180 2.76 -13.98 -10.06
CA ARG A 180 2.13 -14.26 -11.34
C ARG A 180 1.96 -15.75 -11.62
N LYS A 181 2.93 -16.58 -11.20
CA LYS A 181 2.84 -18.05 -11.32
C LYS A 181 1.65 -18.61 -10.53
N GLU A 182 1.29 -18.00 -9.43
CA GLU A 182 0.10 -18.35 -8.65
C GLU A 182 -1.21 -17.72 -9.21
N GLY A 183 -1.15 -17.04 -10.35
CA GLY A 183 -2.33 -16.43 -11.00
C GLY A 183 -2.80 -15.13 -10.35
N LEU A 184 -1.97 -14.51 -9.51
CA LEU A 184 -2.27 -13.24 -8.87
C LEU A 184 -1.74 -12.07 -9.70
N VAL A 185 -2.41 -10.93 -9.60
CA VAL A 185 -1.93 -9.68 -10.19
C VAL A 185 -0.80 -9.11 -9.30
N CYS A 186 0.33 -8.75 -9.93
CA CYS A 186 1.46 -8.15 -9.23
C CYS A 186 1.43 -6.63 -9.37
N GLY A 187 1.50 -5.94 -8.24
CA GLY A 187 1.76 -4.51 -8.10
C GLY A 187 3.13 -4.23 -7.52
N ALA A 188 3.41 -2.97 -7.25
CA ALA A 188 4.57 -2.49 -6.51
C ALA A 188 4.24 -1.14 -5.84
N SER A 189 4.87 -0.83 -4.70
CA SER A 189 4.74 0.50 -4.10
C SER A 189 6.07 1.23 -4.05
N SER A 190 6.01 2.56 -4.16
CA SER A 190 7.15 3.44 -3.98
C SER A 190 6.81 4.57 -3.02
N HIS A 191 7.62 4.68 -1.96
CA HIS A 191 7.56 5.74 -0.95
C HIS A 191 8.77 6.67 -1.06
N ARG A 192 9.55 6.53 -2.13
CA ARG A 192 10.85 7.20 -2.37
C ARG A 192 10.80 8.71 -2.27
N VAL A 193 9.67 9.34 -2.63
CA VAL A 193 9.62 10.80 -2.72
C VAL A 193 9.87 11.50 -1.38
N GLU A 194 9.51 10.89 -0.25
CA GLU A 194 9.78 11.40 1.10
C GLU A 194 11.24 11.28 1.53
N HIS A 195 12.03 10.48 0.85
CA HIS A 195 13.46 10.36 1.11
C HIS A 195 14.21 11.70 0.98
N TRP A 196 13.61 12.68 0.31
CA TRP A 196 14.13 14.05 0.24
C TRP A 196 14.49 14.64 1.61
N TRP A 197 13.69 14.36 2.63
CA TRP A 197 13.85 14.88 3.99
C TRP A 197 13.97 13.78 5.08
N PHE A 198 13.82 12.52 4.73
CA PHE A 198 13.60 11.45 5.70
C PHE A 198 14.68 11.33 6.78
N PHE A 199 15.92 11.64 6.46
CA PHE A 199 17.05 11.61 7.39
C PHE A 199 17.47 12.98 7.94
N ASP A 200 16.65 14.03 7.86
CA ASP A 200 16.96 15.39 8.26
C ASP A 200 17.46 15.52 9.71
N ALA A 201 16.90 14.72 10.63
CA ALA A 201 17.27 14.73 12.03
C ALA A 201 18.72 14.30 12.26
N GLY A 202 19.27 13.41 11.43
CA GLY A 202 20.66 12.99 11.49
C GLY A 202 21.65 14.10 11.14
N MET A 203 21.22 15.10 10.39
CA MET A 203 22.06 16.28 10.08
C MET A 203 22.26 17.21 11.28
N LYS A 204 21.47 17.05 12.37
CA LYS A 204 21.44 17.98 13.50
C LYS A 204 22.45 17.66 14.62
N PHE A 205 23.15 16.53 14.55
CA PHE A 205 24.14 16.11 15.52
C PHE A 205 25.24 15.21 14.86
N ASP A 206 26.22 14.74 15.64
CA ASP A 206 27.26 13.86 15.14
C ASP A 206 26.69 12.48 14.81
N SER A 207 26.47 12.24 13.52
CA SER A 207 25.90 11.01 12.97
C SER A 207 26.50 10.67 11.60
N ASP A 208 26.35 9.43 11.17
CA ASP A 208 26.78 8.94 9.85
C ASP A 208 26.01 9.56 8.67
N VAL A 209 24.82 10.15 8.89
CA VAL A 209 24.08 10.90 7.87
C VAL A 209 24.88 12.10 7.36
N ARG A 210 25.76 12.67 8.19
CA ARG A 210 26.63 13.80 7.84
C ARG A 210 27.87 13.40 7.08
N ASP A 211 28.19 12.11 7.05
CA ASP A 211 29.39 11.63 6.36
C ASP A 211 29.18 11.59 4.84
N PRO A 212 29.96 12.35 4.07
CA PRO A 212 29.78 12.45 2.61
C PRO A 212 29.98 11.11 1.90
N ARG A 213 30.65 10.14 2.50
CA ARG A 213 30.81 8.77 1.94
C ARG A 213 29.48 8.05 1.79
N TYR A 214 28.48 8.41 2.57
CA TYR A 214 27.17 7.78 2.59
C TYR A 214 26.07 8.68 2.00
N ALA A 215 26.42 9.82 1.42
CA ALA A 215 25.46 10.76 0.84
C ALA A 215 24.59 10.12 -0.26
N ALA A 216 25.15 9.19 -1.02
CA ALA A 216 24.39 8.45 -2.05
C ALA A 216 23.28 7.57 -1.48
N PHE A 217 23.37 7.17 -0.21
CA PHE A 217 22.33 6.39 0.48
C PHE A 217 21.38 7.29 1.27
N TYR A 218 21.91 8.16 2.15
CA TYR A 218 21.06 9.01 3.00
C TYR A 218 20.36 10.13 2.24
N GLY A 219 20.77 10.37 0.99
CA GLY A 219 20.17 11.39 0.11
C GLY A 219 20.37 12.80 0.61
N PRO A 220 19.51 13.73 0.19
CA PRO A 220 19.63 15.14 0.51
C PRO A 220 19.44 15.47 2.00
N ALA A 221 18.68 14.65 2.74
CA ALA A 221 18.37 14.80 4.16
C ALA A 221 17.97 16.25 4.53
N LYS A 222 17.11 16.88 3.70
CA LYS A 222 16.67 18.26 3.85
C LYS A 222 15.69 18.41 4.99
N ASP A 223 15.65 19.58 5.64
CA ASP A 223 14.70 19.83 6.74
C ASP A 223 13.25 19.60 6.26
N GLN A 224 12.52 18.74 6.98
CA GLN A 224 11.16 18.34 6.62
C GLN A 224 10.23 19.56 6.49
N LYS A 225 10.24 20.47 7.50
CA LYS A 225 9.35 21.64 7.49
C LYS A 225 9.71 22.62 6.38
N ALA A 226 11.00 22.74 6.05
CA ALA A 226 11.42 23.56 4.93
C ALA A 226 10.98 22.99 3.60
N ALA A 227 10.99 21.65 3.46
CA ALA A 227 10.51 20.96 2.26
C ALA A 227 8.98 21.05 2.12
N GLU A 228 8.22 20.81 3.20
CA GLU A 228 6.76 20.87 3.20
C GLU A 228 6.21 22.26 2.87
N ASN A 229 6.87 23.34 3.32
CA ASN A 229 6.49 24.73 3.01
C ASN A 229 7.23 25.33 1.80
N GLN A 230 7.81 24.49 0.96
CA GLN A 230 8.44 24.85 -0.31
C GLN A 230 9.62 25.83 -0.18
N ARG A 231 10.23 25.96 1.00
CA ARG A 231 11.48 26.73 1.17
C ARG A 231 12.69 25.96 0.66
N GLU A 232 12.66 24.62 0.79
CA GLU A 232 13.65 23.68 0.21
C GLU A 232 12.92 22.59 -0.58
N PRO A 233 12.32 22.91 -1.74
CA PRO A 233 11.61 21.91 -2.54
C PRO A 233 12.61 20.90 -3.11
N PRO A 234 12.13 19.70 -3.50
CA PRO A 234 12.96 18.73 -4.18
C PRO A 234 13.60 19.31 -5.44
N THR A 235 14.91 19.04 -5.62
CA THR A 235 15.64 19.49 -6.80
C THR A 235 15.23 18.71 -8.04
N ARG A 236 15.55 19.24 -9.19
CA ARG A 236 15.34 18.60 -10.49
C ARG A 236 16.00 17.21 -10.52
N GLU A 237 17.24 17.09 -10.07
CA GLU A 237 18.01 15.85 -10.06
C GLU A 237 17.35 14.78 -9.19
N PHE A 238 16.83 15.15 -8.02
CA PHE A 238 16.11 14.23 -7.15
C PHE A 238 14.79 13.75 -7.78
N LEU A 239 14.05 14.66 -8.42
CA LEU A 239 12.79 14.33 -9.08
C LEU A 239 12.99 13.49 -10.35
N GLU A 240 14.08 13.72 -11.08
CA GLU A 240 14.48 12.89 -12.22
C GLU A 240 14.90 11.50 -11.76
N ASP A 241 15.66 11.37 -10.64
CA ASP A 241 15.99 10.06 -10.04
C ASP A 241 14.71 9.32 -9.59
N TRP A 242 13.76 10.02 -8.94
CA TRP A 242 12.47 9.43 -8.57
C TRP A 242 11.70 8.93 -9.79
N LEU A 243 11.67 9.71 -10.87
CA LEU A 243 10.98 9.33 -12.11
C LEU A 243 11.65 8.10 -12.75
N VAL A 244 12.97 8.09 -12.87
CA VAL A 244 13.73 6.98 -13.47
C VAL A 244 13.55 5.71 -12.62
N ARG A 245 13.65 5.78 -11.29
CA ARG A 245 13.38 4.65 -10.37
C ARG A 245 12.00 4.06 -10.61
N SER A 246 10.99 4.92 -10.63
CA SER A 246 9.59 4.50 -10.82
C SER A 246 9.37 3.88 -12.20
N CYS A 247 9.96 4.45 -13.25
CA CYS A 247 9.86 3.89 -14.61
C CYS A 247 10.66 2.59 -14.78
N GLN A 248 11.81 2.42 -14.10
CA GLN A 248 12.54 1.15 -14.12
C GLN A 248 11.75 0.01 -13.42
N ILE A 249 11.02 0.30 -12.34
CA ILE A 249 10.09 -0.66 -11.75
C ILE A 249 9.06 -1.10 -12.80
N VAL A 250 8.50 -0.15 -13.55
CA VAL A 250 7.53 -0.41 -14.61
C VAL A 250 8.13 -1.30 -15.69
N ASP A 251 9.28 -0.98 -16.23
CA ASP A 251 9.88 -1.70 -17.36
C ASP A 251 10.39 -3.09 -16.97
N LYS A 252 11.08 -3.20 -15.83
CA LYS A 252 11.68 -4.47 -15.38
C LYS A 252 10.65 -5.49 -14.89
N TYR A 253 9.62 -5.03 -14.19
CA TYR A 253 8.70 -5.94 -13.48
C TYR A 253 7.27 -5.91 -14.02
N GLN A 254 6.92 -4.96 -14.89
CA GLN A 254 5.58 -4.81 -15.48
C GLN A 254 4.44 -4.95 -14.45
N PRO A 255 4.48 -4.22 -13.31
CA PRO A 255 3.41 -4.27 -12.33
C PRO A 255 2.11 -3.75 -12.95
N GLN A 256 0.98 -4.31 -12.53
CA GLN A 256 -0.34 -3.82 -12.96
C GLN A 256 -0.95 -2.82 -11.99
N LEU A 257 -0.33 -2.64 -10.83
CA LEU A 257 -0.69 -1.61 -9.85
C LEU A 257 0.59 -0.93 -9.36
N ILE A 258 0.64 0.39 -9.44
CA ILE A 258 1.65 1.19 -8.73
C ILE A 258 0.93 1.95 -7.63
N TRP A 259 1.44 1.80 -6.42
CA TRP A 259 0.95 2.50 -5.25
C TRP A 259 1.98 3.55 -4.79
N PHE A 260 1.53 4.80 -4.62
CA PHE A 260 2.35 5.89 -4.12
C PHE A 260 1.84 6.40 -2.78
N ASP A 261 2.78 6.76 -1.91
CA ASP A 261 2.49 7.41 -0.64
C ASP A 261 2.14 8.91 -0.83
N TRP A 262 1.74 9.57 0.25
CA TRP A 262 1.07 10.88 0.27
C TRP A 262 1.90 12.05 -0.28
N TRP A 263 3.24 12.01 -0.17
CA TRP A 263 4.07 13.18 -0.50
C TRP A 263 4.18 13.49 -2.00
N ILE A 264 3.71 12.60 -2.86
CA ILE A 264 3.53 12.90 -4.30
C ILE A 264 2.55 14.07 -4.54
N ALA A 265 1.74 14.45 -3.53
CA ALA A 265 0.85 15.61 -3.57
C ALA A 265 1.58 16.97 -3.51
N GLN A 266 2.89 17.00 -3.26
CA GLN A 266 3.66 18.24 -3.23
C GLN A 266 3.78 18.85 -4.63
N PRO A 267 3.51 20.19 -4.79
CA PRO A 267 3.48 20.85 -6.12
C PRO A 267 4.71 20.60 -7.00
N PRO A 268 5.96 20.59 -6.49
CA PRO A 268 7.15 20.31 -7.32
C PRO A 268 7.16 18.91 -7.95
N VAL A 269 6.44 17.95 -7.37
CA VAL A 269 6.36 16.56 -7.86
C VAL A 269 5.37 16.44 -9.02
N HIS A 270 4.34 17.29 -9.11
CA HIS A 270 3.24 17.16 -10.05
C HIS A 270 3.65 17.04 -11.53
N PRO A 271 4.63 17.80 -12.06
CA PRO A 271 5.06 17.63 -13.45
C PRO A 271 5.62 16.23 -13.72
N TYR A 272 6.41 15.72 -12.80
CA TYR A 272 7.01 14.37 -12.88
C TYR A 272 5.96 13.27 -12.66
N LEU A 273 5.02 13.50 -11.76
CA LEU A 273 3.90 12.58 -11.51
C LEU A 273 3.01 12.40 -12.75
N ARG A 274 2.66 13.52 -13.45
CA ARG A 274 1.91 13.44 -14.71
C ARG A 274 2.71 12.70 -15.79
N LYS A 275 4.02 12.96 -15.87
CA LYS A 275 4.90 12.28 -16.83
C LYS A 275 4.97 10.79 -16.52
N PHE A 276 5.13 10.41 -15.26
CA PHE A 276 5.10 9.01 -14.83
C PHE A 276 3.75 8.33 -15.15
N ALA A 277 2.62 8.98 -14.82
CA ALA A 277 1.30 8.42 -15.08
C ALA A 277 1.06 8.17 -16.57
N ALA A 278 1.42 9.15 -17.43
CA ALA A 278 1.34 8.98 -18.88
C ALA A 278 2.24 7.83 -19.37
N TYR A 279 3.50 7.79 -18.90
CA TYR A 279 4.42 6.70 -19.20
C TYR A 279 3.83 5.33 -18.83
N TYR A 280 3.38 5.18 -17.61
CA TYR A 280 2.87 3.91 -17.10
C TYR A 280 1.59 3.45 -17.80
N TYR A 281 0.65 4.37 -18.05
CA TYR A 281 -0.57 4.03 -18.79
C TYR A 281 -0.26 3.65 -20.24
N ASN A 282 0.69 4.32 -20.89
CA ASN A 282 1.15 3.97 -22.23
C ASN A 282 1.80 2.57 -22.27
N ARG A 283 2.62 2.23 -21.27
CA ARG A 283 3.17 0.86 -21.12
C ARG A 283 2.05 -0.17 -20.92
N GLY A 284 1.02 0.17 -20.15
CA GLY A 284 -0.15 -0.69 -19.98
C GLY A 284 -0.87 -0.97 -21.31
N VAL A 285 -1.02 0.05 -22.14
CA VAL A 285 -1.59 -0.09 -23.50
C VAL A 285 -0.71 -1.00 -24.37
N GLU A 286 0.60 -0.77 -24.38
CA GLU A 286 1.57 -1.56 -25.12
C GLU A 286 1.54 -3.05 -24.71
N TRP A 287 1.48 -3.33 -23.41
CA TRP A 287 1.38 -4.70 -22.89
C TRP A 287 0.00 -5.33 -23.05
N LYS A 288 -1.01 -4.55 -23.45
CA LYS A 288 -2.43 -4.96 -23.47
C LYS A 288 -2.90 -5.44 -22.09
N LYS A 289 -2.40 -4.78 -21.05
CA LYS A 289 -2.75 -5.05 -19.65
C LYS A 289 -3.42 -3.82 -19.05
N GLY A 290 -4.50 -4.02 -18.34
CA GLY A 290 -5.08 -2.97 -17.51
C GLY A 290 -4.14 -2.68 -16.35
N VAL A 291 -3.73 -1.42 -16.18
CA VAL A 291 -2.87 -0.95 -15.10
C VAL A 291 -3.56 0.15 -14.31
N ALA A 292 -3.15 0.38 -13.06
CA ALA A 292 -3.71 1.41 -12.19
C ALA A 292 -2.65 2.06 -11.30
N ILE A 293 -2.89 3.31 -10.90
CA ILE A 293 -2.10 4.03 -9.89
C ILE A 293 -2.99 4.28 -8.69
N ASN A 294 -2.51 3.89 -7.48
CA ASN A 294 -3.07 4.34 -6.22
C ASN A 294 -2.40 5.64 -5.77
N TYR A 295 -3.20 6.56 -5.26
CA TYR A 295 -2.74 7.83 -4.72
C TYR A 295 -3.50 8.20 -3.44
N LYS A 296 -2.89 9.01 -2.57
CA LYS A 296 -3.51 9.53 -1.34
C LYS A 296 -3.83 11.01 -1.47
N LYS A 297 -4.94 11.44 -0.85
CA LYS A 297 -5.28 12.85 -0.62
C LYS A 297 -4.82 13.25 0.79
N HIS A 298 -3.54 13.57 0.94
CA HIS A 298 -3.00 14.05 2.21
C HIS A 298 -2.23 15.34 1.96
N GLY A 299 -2.68 16.45 2.54
CA GLY A 299 -2.04 17.76 2.37
C GLY A 299 -2.14 18.39 0.98
N GLY A 300 -2.96 17.83 0.07
CA GLY A 300 -3.18 18.34 -1.28
C GLY A 300 -3.85 17.33 -2.21
N GLU A 301 -4.13 17.75 -3.45
CA GLU A 301 -4.62 16.88 -4.51
C GLU A 301 -3.47 16.47 -5.42
N SER A 302 -3.13 15.17 -5.42
CA SER A 302 -2.12 14.61 -6.33
C SER A 302 -2.72 14.20 -7.66
N PHE A 303 -3.97 13.69 -7.66
CA PHE A 303 -4.71 13.27 -8.84
C PHE A 303 -6.13 13.83 -8.82
N PRO A 304 -6.69 14.24 -9.98
CA PRO A 304 -8.12 14.46 -10.10
C PRO A 304 -8.87 13.12 -10.03
N ASP A 305 -10.13 13.16 -9.59
CA ASP A 305 -10.99 11.98 -9.61
C ASP A 305 -11.11 11.44 -11.04
N GLY A 306 -10.89 10.14 -11.21
CA GLY A 306 -10.93 9.47 -12.51
C GLY A 306 -9.56 9.29 -13.20
N ALA A 307 -8.51 10.00 -12.78
CA ALA A 307 -7.16 9.80 -13.36
C ALA A 307 -6.33 8.73 -12.63
N GLY A 308 -6.83 8.20 -11.51
CA GLY A 308 -6.22 7.15 -10.71
C GLY A 308 -7.23 6.59 -9.70
N VAL A 309 -6.79 5.75 -8.79
CA VAL A 309 -7.62 5.15 -7.73
C VAL A 309 -7.20 5.72 -6.37
N LEU A 310 -8.12 6.44 -5.73
CA LEU A 310 -7.91 6.98 -4.38
C LEU A 310 -7.67 5.84 -3.39
N ASP A 311 -6.64 5.98 -2.57
CA ASP A 311 -6.36 5.13 -1.41
C ASP A 311 -6.56 5.91 -0.12
N ILE A 312 -7.22 5.30 0.88
CA ILE A 312 -7.51 5.90 2.18
C ILE A 312 -6.80 5.11 3.26
N GLU A 313 -5.72 5.68 3.79
CA GLU A 313 -4.88 5.01 4.78
C GLU A 313 -5.63 4.71 6.08
N ARG A 314 -5.66 3.42 6.47
CA ARG A 314 -6.25 2.95 7.73
C ARG A 314 -7.63 3.57 8.00
N GLY A 315 -8.43 3.73 6.94
CA GLY A 315 -9.69 4.46 7.04
C GLY A 315 -10.77 3.92 6.13
N GLN A 316 -11.94 4.58 6.17
CA GLN A 316 -13.11 4.15 5.42
C GLN A 316 -13.92 5.37 4.98
N LEU A 317 -14.86 5.15 4.04
CA LEU A 317 -15.89 6.12 3.66
C LEU A 317 -17.19 5.84 4.39
N ALA A 318 -17.98 6.89 4.64
CA ALA A 318 -19.27 6.77 5.28
C ALA A 318 -20.37 6.29 4.32
N VAL A 319 -20.20 6.52 3.00
CA VAL A 319 -21.23 6.28 1.95
C VAL A 319 -20.61 5.65 0.70
N ILE A 320 -21.46 5.21 -0.24
CA ILE A 320 -21.03 4.74 -1.54
C ILE A 320 -20.35 5.89 -2.30
N ARG A 321 -19.13 5.64 -2.81
CA ARG A 321 -18.44 6.58 -3.70
C ARG A 321 -18.69 6.21 -5.17
N PRO A 322 -18.97 7.18 -6.06
CA PRO A 322 -19.18 6.90 -7.49
C PRO A 322 -17.92 6.34 -8.16
N TYR A 323 -16.75 6.86 -7.82
CA TYR A 323 -15.47 6.35 -8.31
C TYR A 323 -14.98 5.19 -7.42
N PHE A 324 -14.39 4.19 -8.06
CA PHE A 324 -13.72 3.09 -7.36
C PHE A 324 -12.59 3.63 -6.48
N TRP A 325 -12.38 3.04 -5.32
CA TRP A 325 -11.40 3.46 -4.34
C TRP A 325 -10.80 2.26 -3.60
N GLN A 326 -9.75 2.47 -2.85
CA GLN A 326 -9.10 1.47 -2.03
C GLN A 326 -8.91 1.99 -0.61
N THR A 327 -8.86 1.08 0.35
CA THR A 327 -8.27 1.29 1.67
C THR A 327 -7.08 0.38 1.81
N ASP A 328 -5.95 0.94 2.24
CA ASP A 328 -4.84 0.17 2.77
C ASP A 328 -4.92 0.13 4.31
N THR A 329 -4.72 -1.03 4.89
CA THR A 329 -4.60 -1.22 6.34
C THR A 329 -3.69 -2.39 6.65
N SER A 330 -3.26 -2.54 7.92
CA SER A 330 -2.37 -3.63 8.33
C SER A 330 -3.09 -4.62 9.25
N VAL A 331 -2.65 -5.88 9.23
CA VAL A 331 -3.02 -6.88 10.26
C VAL A 331 -2.58 -6.40 11.65
N SER A 332 -1.58 -5.54 11.71
CA SER A 332 -1.08 -4.91 12.93
C SER A 332 -1.67 -3.53 13.15
N LYS A 333 -1.95 -3.19 14.42
CA LYS A 333 -2.43 -1.86 14.83
C LYS A 333 -1.31 -0.84 14.93
N ASN A 334 -0.08 -1.25 15.24
CA ASN A 334 1.01 -0.38 15.67
C ASN A 334 2.17 -0.24 14.68
N SER A 335 2.22 -1.05 13.61
CA SER A 335 3.28 -0.98 12.60
C SER A 335 2.82 -1.48 11.24
N TRP A 336 3.41 -0.98 10.16
CA TRP A 336 3.32 -1.58 8.83
C TRP A 336 4.38 -2.68 8.64
N GLY A 337 5.61 -2.45 9.11
CA GLY A 337 6.68 -3.44 9.09
C GLY A 337 6.72 -4.31 10.34
N TYR A 338 7.59 -5.32 10.31
CA TYR A 338 7.78 -6.22 11.45
C TYR A 338 8.37 -5.51 12.66
N VAL A 339 7.78 -5.74 13.84
CA VAL A 339 8.32 -5.39 15.16
C VAL A 339 8.11 -6.56 16.13
N LYS A 340 8.98 -6.68 17.16
CA LYS A 340 8.89 -7.78 18.14
C LYS A 340 7.57 -7.77 18.92
N ASN A 341 7.08 -6.57 19.26
CA ASN A 341 5.87 -6.38 20.05
C ASN A 341 4.71 -5.96 19.14
N GLN A 342 4.32 -6.85 18.22
CA GLN A 342 3.22 -6.62 17.30
C GLN A 342 1.87 -6.70 18.04
N ASP A 343 1.03 -5.69 17.87
CA ASP A 343 -0.37 -5.67 18.34
C ASP A 343 -1.30 -5.95 17.16
N TYR A 344 -1.83 -7.17 17.10
CA TYR A 344 -2.65 -7.62 15.98
C TYR A 344 -4.12 -7.21 16.12
N LYS A 345 -4.76 -6.96 15.00
CA LYS A 345 -6.23 -6.89 14.89
C LYS A 345 -6.83 -8.29 14.99
N THR A 346 -8.14 -8.37 15.16
CA THR A 346 -8.88 -9.63 15.04
C THR A 346 -9.22 -9.90 13.58
N VAL A 347 -9.31 -11.18 13.20
CA VAL A 347 -9.76 -11.58 11.85
C VAL A 347 -11.19 -11.10 11.60
N ASP A 348 -12.05 -11.15 12.62
CA ASP A 348 -13.41 -10.62 12.59
C ASP A 348 -13.44 -9.16 12.13
N SER A 349 -12.62 -8.29 12.76
CA SER A 349 -12.56 -6.88 12.39
C SER A 349 -12.05 -6.64 10.96
N LEU A 350 -11.16 -7.51 10.46
CA LEU A 350 -10.62 -7.40 9.09
C LEU A 350 -11.63 -7.87 8.03
N VAL A 351 -12.41 -8.90 8.34
CA VAL A 351 -13.52 -9.36 7.49
C VAL A 351 -14.61 -8.30 7.42
N ASP A 352 -14.96 -7.71 8.56
CA ASP A 352 -15.90 -6.61 8.65
C ASP A 352 -15.47 -5.41 7.79
N ASP A 353 -14.19 -5.02 7.88
CA ASP A 353 -13.62 -3.93 7.08
C ASP A 353 -13.71 -4.25 5.59
N LEU A 354 -13.35 -5.47 5.17
CA LEU A 354 -13.46 -5.91 3.78
C LEU A 354 -14.90 -5.81 3.27
N VAL A 355 -15.87 -6.30 4.03
CA VAL A 355 -17.28 -6.28 3.65
C VAL A 355 -17.83 -4.84 3.57
N ASP A 356 -17.52 -4.02 4.57
CA ASP A 356 -17.98 -2.62 4.60
C ASP A 356 -17.41 -1.81 3.43
N ILE A 357 -16.11 -1.92 3.16
CA ILE A 357 -15.41 -1.26 2.06
C ILE A 357 -15.99 -1.67 0.70
N VAL A 358 -16.17 -2.97 0.48
CA VAL A 358 -16.70 -3.51 -0.79
C VAL A 358 -18.12 -3.06 -1.04
N SER A 359 -18.96 -2.98 0.00
CA SER A 359 -20.34 -2.47 -0.10
C SER A 359 -20.42 -1.02 -0.54
N LYS A 360 -19.33 -0.25 -0.38
CA LYS A 360 -19.22 1.18 -0.71
C LYS A 360 -18.40 1.46 -1.97
N ASN A 361 -18.25 0.46 -2.85
CA ASN A 361 -17.49 0.52 -4.11
C ASN A 361 -15.96 0.51 -3.93
N GLY A 362 -15.45 -0.05 -2.84
CA GLY A 362 -14.03 -0.08 -2.53
C GLY A 362 -13.37 -1.45 -2.70
N ALA A 363 -12.05 -1.46 -2.51
CA ALA A 363 -11.19 -2.63 -2.35
C ALA A 363 -10.36 -2.50 -1.07
N LEU A 364 -10.01 -3.62 -0.47
CA LEU A 364 -9.10 -3.69 0.68
C LEU A 364 -7.72 -4.17 0.25
N LEU A 365 -6.69 -3.42 0.60
CA LEU A 365 -5.29 -3.80 0.52
C LEU A 365 -4.77 -4.04 1.94
N LEU A 366 -4.65 -5.32 2.34
CA LEU A 366 -4.29 -5.73 3.69
C LEU A 366 -2.79 -5.99 3.79
N ASN A 367 -2.12 -5.26 4.67
CA ASN A 367 -0.68 -5.36 4.85
C ASN A 367 -0.24 -6.42 5.84
N ILE A 368 0.89 -7.06 5.52
CA ILE A 368 1.69 -7.92 6.38
C ILE A 368 3.11 -7.40 6.53
N GLY A 369 3.78 -7.77 7.64
CA GLY A 369 5.14 -7.34 7.96
C GLY A 369 6.10 -8.52 8.16
N PRO A 370 6.76 -9.03 7.09
CA PRO A 370 7.71 -10.13 7.23
C PRO A 370 8.95 -9.80 8.07
N LYS A 371 9.50 -10.82 8.74
CA LYS A 371 10.74 -10.73 9.52
C LYS A 371 11.96 -10.52 8.63
N PRO A 372 13.08 -9.99 9.16
CA PRO A 372 14.28 -9.72 8.38
C PRO A 372 14.94 -10.98 7.78
N ASP A 373 14.64 -12.17 8.33
CA ASP A 373 15.12 -13.45 7.79
C ASP A 373 14.28 -13.94 6.58
N GLY A 374 13.17 -13.26 6.24
CA GLY A 374 12.28 -13.62 5.14
C GLY A 374 11.14 -14.56 5.53
N THR A 375 10.90 -14.79 6.83
CA THR A 375 9.71 -15.53 7.28
C THR A 375 8.54 -14.56 7.53
N ILE A 376 7.33 -14.95 7.13
CA ILE A 376 6.11 -14.28 7.54
C ILE A 376 5.77 -14.75 8.96
N PRO A 377 5.48 -13.83 9.92
CA PRO A 377 5.09 -14.22 11.28
C PRO A 377 3.92 -15.20 11.29
N GLU A 378 3.99 -16.24 12.13
CA GLU A 378 2.95 -17.29 12.21
C GLU A 378 1.54 -16.70 12.44
N PRO A 379 1.33 -15.75 13.38
CA PRO A 379 0.01 -15.13 13.54
C PRO A 379 -0.52 -14.47 12.27
N GLU A 380 0.33 -13.86 11.47
CA GLU A 380 -0.08 -13.23 10.20
C GLU A 380 -0.47 -14.28 9.16
N GLN A 381 0.27 -15.41 9.09
CA GLN A 381 -0.09 -16.54 8.23
C GLN A 381 -1.45 -17.11 8.61
N GLU A 382 -1.70 -17.33 9.92
CA GLU A 382 -2.98 -17.84 10.42
C GLU A 382 -4.14 -16.90 10.08
N MET A 383 -3.98 -15.58 10.31
CA MET A 383 -4.99 -14.57 9.97
C MET A 383 -5.32 -14.59 8.47
N LEU A 384 -4.31 -14.67 7.60
CA LEU A 384 -4.51 -14.75 6.16
C LEU A 384 -5.26 -16.02 5.75
N LEU A 385 -4.92 -17.17 6.33
CA LEU A 385 -5.60 -18.43 6.04
C LEU A 385 -7.04 -18.44 6.56
N GLU A 386 -7.32 -17.81 7.69
CA GLU A 386 -8.68 -17.65 8.20
C GLU A 386 -9.56 -16.79 7.30
N ILE A 387 -9.03 -15.63 6.84
CA ILE A 387 -9.71 -14.80 5.84
C ILE A 387 -9.97 -15.63 4.57
N GLY A 388 -8.99 -16.43 4.14
CA GLY A 388 -9.14 -17.34 3.00
C GLY A 388 -10.24 -18.39 3.19
N ARG A 389 -10.36 -18.97 4.38
CA ARG A 389 -11.44 -19.90 4.71
C ARG A 389 -12.81 -19.23 4.63
N TRP A 390 -12.93 -18.03 5.17
CA TRP A 390 -14.17 -17.24 5.08
C TRP A 390 -14.52 -16.89 3.62
N LEU A 391 -13.55 -16.47 2.82
CA LEU A 391 -13.73 -16.14 1.41
C LEU A 391 -14.09 -17.34 0.52
N LYS A 392 -13.67 -18.57 0.89
CA LYS A 392 -14.13 -19.79 0.20
C LYS A 392 -15.64 -19.99 0.31
N VAL A 393 -16.25 -19.58 1.41
CA VAL A 393 -17.70 -19.67 1.64
C VAL A 393 -18.40 -18.44 1.06
N ASN A 394 -17.91 -17.24 1.35
CA ASN A 394 -18.61 -15.97 1.10
C ASN A 394 -18.10 -15.18 -0.11
N GLY A 395 -17.08 -15.64 -0.81
CA GLY A 395 -16.43 -14.90 -1.89
C GLY A 395 -17.35 -14.49 -3.04
N ALA A 396 -18.47 -15.20 -3.25
CA ALA A 396 -19.49 -14.83 -4.22
C ALA A 396 -20.13 -13.45 -3.93
N SER A 397 -20.18 -13.05 -2.66
CA SER A 397 -20.69 -11.75 -2.21
C SER A 397 -19.65 -10.62 -2.24
N ILE A 398 -18.38 -10.96 -2.54
CA ILE A 398 -17.25 -10.03 -2.57
C ILE A 398 -16.76 -9.82 -4.00
N TYR A 399 -16.27 -10.90 -4.64
CA TYR A 399 -15.63 -10.81 -5.95
C TYR A 399 -16.64 -10.58 -7.08
N GLY A 400 -16.30 -9.67 -8.01
CA GLY A 400 -17.13 -9.35 -9.16
C GLY A 400 -18.44 -8.65 -8.79
N THR A 401 -18.56 -8.14 -7.56
CA THR A 401 -19.77 -7.46 -7.10
C THR A 401 -19.70 -5.95 -7.31
N ARG A 402 -20.87 -5.31 -7.21
CA ARG A 402 -21.05 -3.85 -7.24
C ARG A 402 -21.90 -3.43 -6.05
N PRO A 403 -21.83 -2.16 -5.61
CA PRO A 403 -22.74 -1.65 -4.60
C PRO A 403 -24.19 -1.81 -5.02
N TRP A 404 -25.05 -2.07 -4.06
CA TRP A 404 -26.49 -1.94 -4.25
C TRP A 404 -26.92 -0.46 -4.11
N ARG A 405 -28.22 -0.16 -4.25
CA ARG A 405 -28.78 1.21 -4.08
C ARG A 405 -28.49 1.84 -2.72
N VAL A 406 -28.26 1.02 -1.67
CA VAL A 406 -27.77 1.40 -0.35
C VAL A 406 -26.63 0.45 0.03
N TYR A 407 -25.60 0.95 0.71
CA TYR A 407 -24.45 0.11 1.09
C TYR A 407 -24.78 -0.85 2.23
N GLY A 408 -25.75 -0.49 3.08
CA GLY A 408 -26.07 -1.30 4.25
C GLY A 408 -27.14 -0.66 5.14
N GLU A 409 -27.45 -1.36 6.22
CA GLU A 409 -28.30 -0.93 7.31
C GLU A 409 -27.75 -1.46 8.64
N GLY A 410 -28.19 -0.89 9.76
CA GLY A 410 -27.78 -1.28 11.11
C GLY A 410 -27.44 -0.10 12.00
N PRO A 411 -27.18 -0.35 13.29
CA PRO A 411 -26.95 0.68 14.28
C PRO A 411 -25.53 1.28 14.24
N THR A 412 -24.54 0.53 13.76
CA THR A 412 -23.13 0.93 13.85
C THR A 412 -22.75 1.90 12.74
N ARG A 413 -22.18 3.04 13.11
CA ARG A 413 -21.69 4.06 12.19
C ARG A 413 -20.18 3.94 12.02
N VAL A 414 -19.71 4.05 10.78
CA VAL A 414 -18.31 4.16 10.41
C VAL A 414 -17.97 5.64 10.30
N VAL A 415 -16.87 6.04 10.94
CA VAL A 415 -16.33 7.39 10.84
C VAL A 415 -15.51 7.49 9.56
N GLU A 416 -15.84 8.50 8.74
CA GLU A 416 -15.13 8.73 7.48
C GLU A 416 -13.76 9.35 7.72
N GLY A 417 -12.79 8.96 6.89
CA GLY A 417 -11.46 9.53 6.87
C GLY A 417 -10.35 8.52 7.22
N PRO A 418 -9.08 8.96 7.13
CA PRO A 418 -7.92 8.12 7.43
C PRO A 418 -7.76 7.87 8.94
N PHE A 419 -6.98 6.83 9.28
CA PHE A 419 -6.59 6.46 10.66
C PHE A 419 -7.76 6.20 11.62
N GLY A 420 -8.87 5.69 11.08
CA GLY A 420 -10.09 5.34 11.82
C GLY A 420 -10.29 3.83 12.09
N ASP A 421 -9.50 2.98 11.47
CA ASP A 421 -9.64 1.52 11.42
C ASP A 421 -9.66 0.79 12.77
N THR A 422 -9.04 1.39 13.81
CA THR A 422 -9.02 0.85 15.18
C THR A 422 -9.97 1.57 16.14
N LYS A 423 -10.73 2.57 15.66
CA LYS A 423 -11.54 3.45 16.51
C LYS A 423 -13.05 3.15 16.43
N ARG A 424 -13.49 2.34 15.46
CA ARG A 424 -14.90 1.99 15.34
C ARG A 424 -15.36 1.02 16.43
N LYS A 425 -16.65 1.08 16.76
CA LYS A 425 -17.28 0.05 17.60
C LYS A 425 -17.40 -1.26 16.80
N PRO A 426 -17.35 -2.42 17.46
CA PRO A 426 -17.68 -3.70 16.81
C PRO A 426 -19.05 -3.63 16.15
N PHE A 427 -19.20 -4.29 15.02
CA PHE A 427 -20.50 -4.49 14.40
C PHE A 427 -21.33 -5.53 15.17
N THR A 428 -22.62 -5.53 14.92
CA THR A 428 -23.60 -6.42 15.56
C THR A 428 -24.33 -7.25 14.51
N GLY A 429 -25.11 -8.23 14.94
CA GLY A 429 -25.97 -9.02 14.05
C GLY A 429 -27.09 -8.23 13.35
N GLU A 430 -27.29 -6.96 13.72
CA GLU A 430 -28.22 -6.04 13.04
C GLU A 430 -27.53 -5.21 11.94
N ASP A 431 -26.18 -5.22 11.91
CA ASP A 431 -25.42 -4.52 10.88
C ASP A 431 -25.30 -5.40 9.63
N ILE A 432 -25.91 -4.95 8.55
CA ILE A 432 -25.97 -5.65 7.26
C ILE A 432 -25.30 -4.79 6.20
N ARG A 433 -24.54 -5.40 5.31
CA ARG A 433 -23.95 -4.77 4.11
C ARG A 433 -24.50 -5.42 2.86
N PHE A 434 -24.61 -4.62 1.79
CA PHE A 434 -25.23 -5.07 0.55
C PHE A 434 -24.24 -4.98 -0.63
N THR A 435 -24.20 -6.05 -1.41
CA THR A 435 -23.53 -6.08 -2.71
C THR A 435 -24.43 -6.77 -3.74
N THR A 436 -24.17 -6.53 -5.03
CA THR A 436 -24.95 -7.14 -6.12
C THR A 436 -24.04 -7.75 -7.18
N ARG A 437 -24.50 -8.83 -7.80
CA ARG A 437 -23.88 -9.43 -8.97
C ARG A 437 -24.96 -9.87 -9.95
N GLY A 438 -25.09 -9.16 -11.07
CA GLY A 438 -26.29 -9.26 -11.90
C GLY A 438 -27.53 -8.93 -11.09
N ASP A 439 -28.57 -9.76 -11.18
CA ASP A 439 -29.81 -9.59 -10.44
C ASP A 439 -29.76 -10.10 -8.99
N ILE A 440 -28.70 -10.79 -8.63
CA ILE A 440 -28.55 -11.34 -7.27
C ILE A 440 -28.13 -10.24 -6.30
N LEU A 441 -28.87 -10.13 -5.18
CA LEU A 441 -28.52 -9.32 -4.02
C LEU A 441 -27.87 -10.22 -2.96
N TYR A 442 -26.73 -9.79 -2.44
CA TYR A 442 -26.10 -10.37 -1.27
C TYR A 442 -26.34 -9.44 -0.08
N ALA A 443 -26.91 -9.99 1.00
CA ALA A 443 -27.08 -9.32 2.28
C ALA A 443 -26.13 -10.01 3.30
N ILE A 444 -25.11 -9.28 3.73
CA ILE A 444 -24.02 -9.79 4.56
C ILE A 444 -24.21 -9.25 5.97
N ALA A 445 -24.64 -10.09 6.90
CA ALA A 445 -24.71 -9.77 8.33
C ALA A 445 -23.32 -9.85 8.94
N LEU A 446 -22.88 -8.78 9.62
CA LEU A 446 -21.53 -8.62 10.14
C LEU A 446 -21.30 -9.32 11.50
N ALA A 447 -22.35 -9.89 12.08
CA ALA A 447 -22.30 -10.86 13.16
C ALA A 447 -23.54 -11.77 13.09
N TRP A 448 -23.49 -12.90 13.78
CA TRP A 448 -24.67 -13.76 13.91
C TRP A 448 -25.66 -13.13 14.88
N PRO A 449 -26.95 -12.91 14.49
CA PRO A 449 -27.92 -12.30 15.38
C PRO A 449 -28.27 -13.28 16.54
N ASP A 450 -28.25 -12.78 17.78
CA ASP A 450 -28.56 -13.58 18.97
C ASP A 450 -29.97 -14.20 18.93
N SER A 451 -30.90 -13.53 18.27
CA SER A 451 -32.27 -14.02 18.07
C SER A 451 -32.41 -15.20 17.12
N GLY A 452 -31.32 -15.55 16.38
CA GLY A 452 -31.38 -16.51 15.27
C GLY A 452 -32.22 -16.01 14.09
N ARG A 453 -32.60 -14.73 14.07
CA ARG A 453 -33.45 -14.14 13.04
C ARG A 453 -32.82 -12.87 12.47
N LEU A 454 -32.77 -12.78 11.15
CA LEU A 454 -32.31 -11.61 10.43
C LEU A 454 -33.52 -10.87 9.80
N VAL A 455 -33.55 -9.55 9.93
CA VAL A 455 -34.59 -8.68 9.31
C VAL A 455 -33.92 -7.64 8.42
N ILE A 456 -34.10 -7.76 7.11
CA ILE A 456 -33.55 -6.83 6.13
C ILE A 456 -34.61 -5.76 5.81
N LYS A 457 -34.57 -4.63 6.51
CA LYS A 457 -35.57 -3.54 6.44
C LYS A 457 -35.64 -2.93 5.04
N SER A 458 -34.50 -2.80 4.36
CA SER A 458 -34.39 -2.26 2.99
C SER A 458 -35.13 -3.08 1.93
N LEU A 459 -35.59 -4.29 2.25
CA LEU A 459 -36.44 -5.15 1.42
C LEU A 459 -37.92 -5.14 1.85
N GLY A 460 -38.35 -4.16 2.67
CA GLY A 460 -39.72 -3.98 3.10
C GLY A 460 -40.65 -3.48 1.99
N GLY A 461 -41.97 -3.54 2.30
CA GLY A 461 -42.99 -3.15 1.36
C GLY A 461 -43.11 -1.65 1.11
N GLY A 462 -43.05 -1.22 -0.16
CA GLY A 462 -43.23 0.14 -0.65
C GLY A 462 -43.35 0.16 -2.19
N ALA A 463 -43.49 1.33 -2.80
CA ALA A 463 -43.69 1.49 -4.25
C ALA A 463 -42.58 0.90 -5.15
N ASN A 464 -41.40 0.62 -4.60
CA ASN A 464 -40.23 0.03 -5.30
C ASN A 464 -39.91 -1.40 -4.81
N LYS A 465 -40.94 -2.25 -4.70
CA LYS A 465 -40.80 -3.63 -4.21
C LYS A 465 -39.93 -4.48 -5.14
N THR A 466 -38.71 -4.79 -4.73
CA THR A 466 -38.01 -6.01 -5.22
C THR A 466 -38.76 -7.21 -4.64
N ARG A 467 -39.44 -7.98 -5.48
CA ARG A 467 -40.12 -9.22 -5.06
C ARG A 467 -39.06 -10.30 -4.90
N VAL A 468 -38.90 -10.81 -3.70
CA VAL A 468 -37.98 -11.92 -3.40
C VAL A 468 -38.63 -13.23 -3.84
N LYS A 469 -37.88 -14.05 -4.61
CA LYS A 469 -38.32 -15.39 -5.06
C LYS A 469 -37.62 -16.50 -4.30
N ASP A 470 -36.34 -16.27 -3.95
CA ASP A 470 -35.55 -17.27 -3.25
C ASP A 470 -34.56 -16.62 -2.29
N VAL A 471 -34.28 -17.30 -1.16
CA VAL A 471 -33.30 -16.90 -0.15
C VAL A 471 -32.51 -18.13 0.30
N SER A 472 -31.21 -18.07 0.18
CA SER A 472 -30.29 -19.10 0.66
C SER A 472 -29.15 -18.49 1.47
N LEU A 473 -28.55 -19.28 2.38
CA LEU A 473 -27.39 -18.88 3.18
C LEU A 473 -26.15 -19.54 2.58
N LEU A 474 -25.13 -18.76 2.25
CA LEU A 474 -23.89 -19.31 1.71
C LEU A 474 -23.24 -20.26 2.73
N GLY A 475 -22.78 -21.42 2.26
CA GLY A 475 -22.19 -22.46 3.10
C GLY A 475 -23.20 -23.34 3.84
N TYR A 476 -24.51 -23.12 3.67
CA TYR A 476 -25.58 -23.96 4.24
C TYR A 476 -26.38 -24.63 3.13
N SER A 477 -26.55 -25.94 3.23
CA SER A 477 -27.25 -26.74 2.20
C SER A 477 -28.75 -26.93 2.46
N GLY A 478 -29.25 -26.50 3.63
CA GLY A 478 -30.65 -26.61 3.99
C GLY A 478 -31.50 -25.48 3.46
N THR A 479 -32.81 -25.61 3.49
CA THR A 479 -33.78 -24.57 3.14
C THR A 479 -33.99 -23.62 4.32
N LEU A 480 -34.11 -22.33 4.05
CA LEU A 480 -34.43 -21.32 5.07
C LEU A 480 -35.93 -21.03 5.09
N GLU A 481 -36.44 -20.82 6.29
CA GLU A 481 -37.77 -20.24 6.47
C GLU A 481 -37.67 -18.72 6.37
N TRP A 482 -38.38 -18.12 5.44
CA TRP A 482 -38.39 -16.67 5.25
C TRP A 482 -39.75 -16.13 4.81
N LYS A 483 -39.99 -14.86 5.06
CA LYS A 483 -41.17 -14.13 4.55
C LYS A 483 -40.82 -12.68 4.24
N GLN A 484 -41.35 -12.16 3.16
CA GLN A 484 -41.29 -10.74 2.86
C GLN A 484 -42.55 -10.03 3.36
N THR A 485 -42.36 -9.03 4.21
CA THR A 485 -43.43 -8.25 4.86
C THR A 485 -43.31 -6.76 4.54
N ALA A 486 -44.22 -5.95 5.01
CA ALA A 486 -44.10 -4.49 4.92
C ALA A 486 -42.90 -3.95 5.69
N ARG A 487 -42.43 -4.66 6.74
CA ARG A 487 -41.30 -4.27 7.59
C ARG A 487 -39.93 -4.66 7.03
N GLY A 488 -39.88 -5.66 6.13
CA GLY A 488 -38.64 -6.17 5.59
C GLY A 488 -38.72 -7.62 5.13
N LEU A 489 -37.60 -8.17 4.69
CA LEU A 489 -37.39 -9.60 4.51
C LEU A 489 -36.95 -10.19 5.86
N GLU A 490 -37.76 -11.06 6.40
CA GLU A 490 -37.52 -11.75 7.67
C GLU A 490 -37.07 -13.17 7.37
N VAL A 491 -35.90 -13.59 7.92
CA VAL A 491 -35.26 -14.89 7.65
C VAL A 491 -34.91 -15.54 8.97
N ASN A 492 -35.36 -16.78 9.19
CA ASN A 492 -34.92 -17.61 10.31
C ASN A 492 -33.62 -18.31 9.91
N LEU A 493 -32.57 -18.07 10.66
CA LEU A 493 -31.27 -18.69 10.45
C LEU A 493 -31.21 -20.09 11.08
N PRO A 494 -30.39 -21.02 10.57
CA PRO A 494 -30.23 -22.34 11.16
C PRO A 494 -29.55 -22.28 12.52
N GLY A 495 -29.68 -23.35 13.34
CA GLY A 495 -29.03 -23.40 14.63
C GLY A 495 -27.49 -23.49 14.56
N ALA A 496 -26.95 -24.00 13.46
CA ALA A 496 -25.49 -24.07 13.23
C ALA A 496 -25.02 -23.01 12.24
N LYS A 497 -23.97 -22.29 12.61
CA LYS A 497 -23.31 -21.31 11.74
C LYS A 497 -22.54 -22.02 10.61
N PRO A 498 -22.64 -21.56 9.34
CA PRO A 498 -21.93 -22.18 8.22
C PRO A 498 -20.43 -21.82 8.16
N CYS A 499 -20.03 -20.74 8.82
CA CYS A 499 -18.66 -20.24 8.92
C CYS A 499 -18.51 -19.35 10.16
N GLU A 500 -17.32 -18.79 10.37
CA GLU A 500 -17.08 -17.76 11.36
C GLU A 500 -17.27 -16.34 10.76
N TYR A 501 -17.30 -15.33 11.62
CA TYR A 501 -17.32 -13.89 11.33
C TYR A 501 -18.64 -13.42 10.69
N ALA A 502 -18.62 -13.02 9.40
CA ALA A 502 -19.78 -12.49 8.70
C ALA A 502 -20.53 -13.57 7.88
N PHE A 503 -21.84 -13.40 7.68
CA PHE A 503 -22.73 -14.42 7.13
C PHE A 503 -23.57 -13.85 5.97
N THR A 504 -23.57 -14.53 4.83
CA THR A 504 -24.16 -13.99 3.60
C THR A 504 -25.45 -14.69 3.21
N LEU A 505 -26.55 -13.95 3.16
CA LEU A 505 -27.75 -14.37 2.45
C LEU A 505 -27.63 -14.01 0.97
N LYS A 506 -27.83 -15.00 0.11
CA LYS A 506 -28.01 -14.84 -1.34
C LYS A 506 -29.51 -14.71 -1.62
N ILE A 507 -29.94 -13.61 -2.21
CA ILE A 507 -31.33 -13.25 -2.44
C ILE A 507 -31.55 -13.09 -3.93
N SER A 508 -32.44 -13.91 -4.50
CA SER A 508 -32.87 -13.80 -5.89
C SER A 508 -34.19 -13.02 -5.99
N PRO A 509 -34.28 -12.02 -6.89
CA PRO A 509 -35.50 -11.25 -7.10
C PRO A 509 -36.56 -12.02 -7.89
#